data_c6b222172d3b8e879cf166ebe3512277
#
_entry.id   c6b222172d3b8e879cf166ebe3512277
#
_cell.length_a   1.000
_cell.length_b   1.000
_cell.length_c   1.000
_cell.angle_alpha   90.00
_cell.angle_beta   90.00
_cell.angle_gamma   90.00
#
_symmetry.space_group_name_H-M   'P 1'
#
loop_
_entity.id
_entity.type
_entity.pdbx_description
1 polymer ?
#
loop_
_entity_poly.entity_id
_entity_poly.type
_entity_poly.pdbx_seq_one_letter_code
_entity_poly.pdbx_strand_id
1 'polypeptide(L)'
;MYKRQLNATLQRYHVARAYDFPHIETVLVENGSPEGPYGAKSIGESCFVPVAPALLAAVNDALQTDLTTLPLTPEKIIRAVQEKRKEASL
;
A
#
# COMPACT_ATOMS: atom_id res chain seq x y z
N MET A 1 0.69 -16.07 -24.16
CA MET A 1 -0.54 -15.45 -23.64
C MET A 1 -0.56 -13.97 -23.95
N TYR A 2 -1.58 -13.51 -24.64
CA TYR A 2 -1.74 -12.10 -24.97
C TYR A 2 -2.40 -11.37 -23.79
N LYS A 3 -1.73 -10.33 -23.30
CA LYS A 3 -2.30 -9.47 -22.26
C LYS A 3 -2.92 -8.25 -22.92
N ARG A 4 -4.15 -7.96 -22.58
CA ARG A 4 -4.84 -6.75 -23.03
C ARG A 4 -4.76 -5.68 -21.94
N GLN A 5 -4.22 -4.53 -22.29
CA GLN A 5 -4.18 -3.39 -21.38
C GLN A 5 -5.48 -2.63 -21.46
N LEU A 6 -6.08 -2.33 -20.32
CA LEU A 6 -7.31 -1.55 -20.22
C LEU A 6 -7.02 -0.05 -20.21
N ASN A 7 -5.91 0.35 -19.62
CA ASN A 7 -5.48 1.74 -19.50
C ASN A 7 -4.15 1.93 -20.21
N ALA A 8 -4.18 1.87 -21.54
CA ALA A 8 -2.98 1.82 -22.37
C ALA A 8 -2.38 3.18 -22.70
N THR A 9 -3.06 4.28 -22.35
CA THR A 9 -2.60 5.65 -22.64
C THR A 9 -2.35 6.40 -21.35
N LEU A 10 -1.49 7.45 -21.39
CA LEU A 10 -1.24 8.29 -20.24
C LEU A 10 -2.47 9.09 -19.79
N GLN A 11 -3.46 9.25 -20.66
CA GLN A 11 -4.74 9.88 -20.31
C GLN A 11 -5.61 8.98 -19.43
N ARG A 12 -5.55 7.66 -19.66
CA ARG A 12 -6.37 6.68 -18.96
C ARG A 12 -5.67 6.07 -17.76
N TYR A 13 -4.35 5.88 -17.86
CA TYR A 13 -3.58 5.33 -16.76
C TYR A 13 -3.41 6.38 -15.68
N HIS A 14 -3.88 6.06 -14.48
CA HIS A 14 -3.76 6.97 -13.34
C HIS A 14 -2.34 6.96 -12.80
N VAL A 15 -1.64 8.06 -13.01
CA VAL A 15 -0.34 8.33 -12.36
C VAL A 15 -0.60 9.26 -11.19
N ALA A 16 -0.16 8.88 -10.01
CA ALA A 16 -0.38 9.66 -8.81
C ALA A 16 0.22 11.07 -8.94
N ARG A 17 -0.56 12.08 -8.55
CA ARG A 17 -0.15 13.49 -8.56
C ARG A 17 0.06 13.97 -7.13
N ALA A 18 0.66 15.16 -6.98
CA ALA A 18 0.95 15.70 -5.65
C ALA A 18 -0.28 15.76 -4.72
N TYR A 19 -1.45 16.10 -5.26
CA TYR A 19 -2.69 16.18 -4.46
C TYR A 19 -3.28 14.82 -4.09
N ASP A 20 -2.82 13.73 -4.72
CA ASP A 20 -3.25 12.38 -4.39
C ASP A 20 -2.59 11.85 -3.11
N PHE A 21 -1.54 12.52 -2.67
CA PHE A 21 -0.78 12.09 -1.49
C PHE A 21 -1.20 12.87 -0.25
N PRO A 22 -1.30 12.19 0.88
CA PRO A 22 -1.47 12.86 2.16
C PRO A 22 -0.17 13.58 2.57
N HIS A 23 -0.21 14.22 3.73
CA HIS A 23 1.01 14.76 4.32
C HIS A 23 2.05 13.65 4.50
N ILE A 24 3.25 13.87 3.97
CA ILE A 24 4.35 12.91 4.05
C ILE A 24 5.36 13.40 5.06
N GLU A 25 5.60 12.60 6.07
CA GLU A 25 6.63 12.85 7.07
C GLU A 25 7.76 11.85 6.86
N THR A 26 8.99 12.36 6.74
CA THR A 26 10.17 11.53 6.51
C THR A 26 10.96 11.38 7.78
N VAL A 27 11.16 10.14 8.22
CA VAL A 27 11.99 9.81 9.39
C VAL A 27 13.13 8.92 8.90
N LEU A 28 14.35 9.37 9.10
CA LEU A 28 15.56 8.63 8.73
C LEU A 28 16.07 7.86 9.93
N VAL A 29 16.09 6.53 9.79
CA VAL A 29 16.68 5.65 10.79
C VAL A 29 18.04 5.21 10.31
N GLU A 30 19.09 5.71 10.94
CA GLU A 30 20.46 5.36 10.56
C GLU A 30 20.85 4.00 11.16
N ASN A 31 21.16 3.06 10.27
CA ASN A 31 21.64 1.75 10.65
C ASN A 31 22.62 1.26 9.58
N GLY A 32 23.87 1.62 9.74
CA GLY A 32 24.93 1.29 8.78
C GLY A 32 25.21 -0.20 8.69
N SER A 33 25.79 -0.60 7.56
CA SER A 33 26.24 -1.96 7.31
C SER A 33 27.76 -2.03 7.46
N PRO A 34 28.31 -2.93 8.29
CA PRO A 34 29.77 -3.09 8.41
C PRO A 34 30.41 -3.66 7.13
N GLU A 35 29.61 -4.28 6.27
CA GLU A 35 30.10 -4.92 5.04
C GLU A 35 30.12 -3.99 3.84
N GLY A 36 29.35 -2.91 3.87
CA GLY A 36 29.23 -1.97 2.78
C GLY A 36 30.24 -0.81 2.85
N PRO A 37 30.57 -0.19 1.71
CA PRO A 37 31.47 0.98 1.69
C PRO A 37 30.82 2.14 2.44
N TYR A 38 31.53 2.69 3.41
CA TYR A 38 31.07 3.77 4.28
C TYR A 38 29.76 3.46 5.01
N GLY A 39 29.42 2.18 5.18
CA GLY A 39 28.18 1.76 5.80
C GLY A 39 26.94 1.86 4.92
N ALA A 40 27.12 2.11 3.62
CA ALA A 40 26.01 2.31 2.69
C ALA A 40 25.20 1.05 2.47
N LYS A 41 23.90 1.23 2.28
CA LYS A 41 22.94 0.18 1.97
C LYS A 41 22.13 0.54 0.74
N SER A 42 21.57 -0.48 0.09
CA SER A 42 20.64 -0.31 -1.02
C SER A 42 19.36 0.39 -0.55
N ILE A 43 18.79 1.22 -1.42
CA ILE A 43 17.56 1.96 -1.09
C ILE A 43 16.42 1.69 -2.08
N GLY A 44 16.73 1.37 -3.34
CA GLY A 44 15.73 1.35 -4.41
C GLY A 44 14.60 0.37 -4.17
N GLU A 45 14.85 -0.93 -4.29
CA GLU A 45 13.82 -1.95 -4.21
C GLU A 45 13.26 -2.13 -2.80
N SER A 46 14.09 -1.96 -1.79
CA SER A 46 13.67 -2.14 -0.40
C SER A 46 12.57 -1.16 0.02
N CYS A 47 12.50 0.00 -0.61
CA CYS A 47 11.47 0.99 -0.32
C CYS A 47 10.07 0.61 -0.82
N PHE A 48 9.99 -0.28 -1.82
CA PHE A 48 8.70 -0.73 -2.36
C PHE A 48 8.05 -1.84 -1.55
N VAL A 49 8.84 -2.61 -0.84
CA VAL A 49 8.34 -3.82 -0.16
C VAL A 49 7.22 -3.49 0.85
N PRO A 50 7.32 -2.46 1.71
CA PRO A 50 6.31 -2.22 2.73
C PRO A 50 5.13 -1.36 2.29
N VAL A 51 5.07 -0.86 1.04
CA VAL A 51 4.04 0.10 0.61
C VAL A 51 2.64 -0.51 0.65
N ALA A 52 2.43 -1.62 -0.04
CA ALA A 52 1.12 -2.28 -0.06
C ALA A 52 0.71 -2.82 1.32
N PRO A 53 1.61 -3.50 2.07
CA PRO A 53 1.28 -3.91 3.44
C PRO A 53 0.97 -2.74 4.38
N ALA A 54 1.65 -1.61 4.23
CA ALA A 54 1.39 -0.42 5.04
C ALA A 54 0.01 0.15 4.77
N LEU A 55 -0.41 0.22 3.50
CA LEU A 55 -1.74 0.65 3.12
C LEU A 55 -2.81 -0.29 3.65
N LEU A 56 -2.57 -1.60 3.55
CA LEU A 56 -3.48 -2.60 4.10
C LEU A 56 -3.65 -2.44 5.61
N ALA A 57 -2.55 -2.24 6.34
CA ALA A 57 -2.58 -2.03 7.77
C ALA A 57 -3.34 -0.75 8.14
N ALA A 58 -3.14 0.33 7.39
CA ALA A 58 -3.83 1.59 7.61
C ALA A 58 -5.34 1.47 7.40
N VAL A 59 -5.76 0.77 6.35
CA VAL A 59 -7.18 0.52 6.07
C VAL A 59 -7.80 -0.35 7.16
N ASN A 60 -7.12 -1.41 7.58
CA ASN A 60 -7.59 -2.26 8.66
C ASN A 60 -7.75 -1.48 9.98
N ASP A 61 -6.82 -0.60 10.27
CA ASP A 61 -6.89 0.25 11.46
C ASP A 61 -8.07 1.23 11.39
N ALA A 62 -8.25 1.86 10.23
CA ALA A 62 -9.34 2.82 10.02
C ALA A 62 -10.73 2.19 10.12
N LEU A 63 -10.89 0.98 9.59
CA LEU A 63 -12.16 0.28 9.53
C LEU A 63 -12.35 -0.73 10.67
N GLN A 64 -11.32 -0.96 11.46
CA GLN A 64 -11.30 -2.00 12.52
C GLN A 64 -11.62 -3.38 11.92
N THR A 65 -10.92 -3.73 10.85
CA THR A 65 -11.07 -5.00 10.14
C THR A 65 -9.75 -5.77 10.12
N ASP A 66 -9.79 -7.02 9.69
CA ASP A 66 -8.62 -7.91 9.62
C ASP A 66 -8.41 -8.46 8.22
N LEU A 67 -8.38 -7.57 7.22
CA LEU A 67 -8.09 -7.97 5.85
C LEU A 67 -6.63 -8.42 5.72
N THR A 68 -6.41 -9.55 5.05
CA THR A 68 -5.08 -10.15 4.91
C THR A 68 -4.69 -10.46 3.48
N THR A 69 -5.58 -10.20 2.52
CA THR A 69 -5.37 -10.55 1.11
C THR A 69 -5.15 -9.33 0.25
N LEU A 70 -4.08 -9.32 -0.52
CA LEU A 70 -3.77 -8.31 -1.51
C LEU A 70 -4.09 -8.84 -2.92
N PRO A 71 -4.41 -7.97 -3.89
CA PRO A 71 -4.53 -6.52 -3.76
C PRO A 71 -5.78 -6.10 -3.00
N LEU A 72 -5.72 -4.91 -2.40
CA LEU A 72 -6.84 -4.35 -1.64
C LEU A 72 -7.81 -3.66 -2.61
N THR A 73 -8.83 -4.38 -3.04
CA THR A 73 -9.83 -3.87 -3.97
C THR A 73 -11.03 -3.26 -3.24
N PRO A 74 -11.77 -2.33 -3.91
CA PRO A 74 -12.98 -1.76 -3.30
C PRO A 74 -14.00 -2.83 -2.88
N GLU A 75 -14.13 -3.92 -3.64
CA GLU A 75 -15.06 -5.01 -3.31
C GLU A 75 -14.70 -5.69 -1.99
N LYS A 76 -13.40 -5.90 -1.74
CA LYS A 76 -12.93 -6.49 -0.49
C LYS A 76 -13.23 -5.61 0.71
N ILE A 77 -13.04 -4.31 0.56
CA ILE A 77 -13.33 -3.32 1.60
C ILE A 77 -14.81 -3.28 1.93
N ILE A 78 -15.66 -3.21 0.90
CA ILE A 78 -17.11 -3.18 1.07
C ILE A 78 -17.59 -4.44 1.77
N ARG A 79 -17.09 -5.60 1.35
CA ARG A 79 -17.46 -6.89 1.95
C ARG A 79 -17.07 -6.94 3.43
N ALA A 80 -15.87 -6.51 3.77
CA ALA A 80 -15.40 -6.49 5.15
C ALA A 80 -16.25 -5.57 6.04
N VAL A 81 -16.63 -4.40 5.54
CA VAL A 81 -17.48 -3.46 6.25
C VAL A 81 -18.89 -4.05 6.46
N GLN A 82 -19.44 -4.71 5.44
CA GLN A 82 -20.76 -5.35 5.54
C GLN A 82 -20.77 -6.48 6.56
N GLU A 83 -19.74 -7.31 6.58
CA GLU A 83 -19.61 -8.40 7.55
C GLU A 83 -19.52 -7.85 8.97
N LYS A 84 -18.75 -6.80 9.17
CA LYS A 84 -18.64 -6.15 10.48
C LYS A 84 -19.96 -5.57 10.95
N ARG A 85 -20.74 -4.96 10.04
CA ARG A 85 -22.08 -4.46 10.38
C ARG A 85 -23.04 -5.55 10.78
N LYS A 86 -22.97 -6.70 10.12
CA LYS A 86 -23.77 -7.89 10.49
C LYS A 86 -23.41 -8.39 11.87
N GLU A 87 -22.13 -8.46 12.19
CA GLU A 87 -21.67 -8.88 13.52
C GLU A 87 -22.16 -7.91 14.60
N ALA A 88 -22.11 -6.60 14.32
CA ALA A 88 -22.58 -5.59 15.25
C ALA A 88 -24.10 -5.60 15.43
N SER A 89 -24.86 -6.13 14.47
CA SER A 89 -26.31 -6.24 14.51
C SER A 89 -26.80 -7.47 15.29
N LEU A 90 -25.92 -8.40 15.54
CA LEU A 90 -26.22 -9.59 16.34
C LEU A 90 -25.99 -9.25 17.81
#